data_5c14600065b3a55ab95da4244ad358f1
#
_entry.id   5c14600065b3a55ab95da4244ad358f1
#
_cell.length_a   1.000
_cell.length_b   1.000
_cell.length_c   1.000
_cell.angle_alpha   90.00
_cell.angle_beta   90.00
_cell.angle_gamma   90.00
#
_symmetry.space_group_name_H-M   'P 1'
#
loop_
_entity.id
_entity.type
_entity.pdbx_description
1 polymer ?
#
loop_
_entity_poly.entity_id
_entity_poly.type
_entity_poly.pdbx_seq_one_letter_code
_entity_poly.pdbx_strand_id
1 'polypeptide(L)'
;MVGWKKVGSFLSQYKSWCEAETGDRNKRLWKAKIPLKIKIFMWLIKVNAILTRNNLARKGWKCDKTCSFSANPESIEHLFFGCVMTKYCWSLVSIVIGADCRPASLNQYWVWANRFMPAHKKIHMIGLAAICWAIWRMRNSIFFEDIKKCRSPTKIICLASSFILYWSDPQSSDDKSNWR
;
A
#
# COMPACT_ATOMS: atom_id res chain seq x y z
N MET A 1 -19.26 20.53 -7.47
CA MET A 1 -19.77 19.51 -6.52
C MET A 1 -20.11 18.24 -7.27
N VAL A 2 -19.19 17.27 -7.34
CA VAL A 2 -19.45 15.96 -7.96
C VAL A 2 -20.01 15.08 -6.86
N GLY A 3 -21.31 14.77 -6.97
CA GLY A 3 -22.12 14.23 -5.89
C GLY A 3 -21.68 12.83 -5.42
N TRP A 4 -21.65 12.64 -4.13
CA TRP A 4 -21.40 11.40 -3.38
C TRP A 4 -22.26 10.19 -3.85
N LYS A 5 -23.38 10.41 -4.54
CA LYS A 5 -24.21 9.35 -5.15
C LYS A 5 -23.51 8.56 -6.26
N LYS A 6 -22.58 9.18 -7.01
CA LYS A 6 -21.77 8.47 -8.02
C LYS A 6 -20.70 7.55 -7.40
N VAL A 7 -20.22 7.88 -6.20
CA VAL A 7 -19.24 7.04 -5.48
C VAL A 7 -19.88 5.74 -5.00
N GLY A 8 -21.13 5.77 -4.54
CA GLY A 8 -21.85 4.57 -4.08
C GLY A 8 -22.10 3.54 -5.19
N SER A 9 -22.49 4.00 -6.38
CA SER A 9 -22.70 3.11 -7.53
C SER A 9 -21.38 2.54 -8.07
N PHE A 10 -20.32 3.35 -8.06
CA PHE A 10 -18.97 2.92 -8.41
C PHE A 10 -18.44 1.88 -7.41
N LEU A 11 -18.70 2.05 -6.12
CA LEU A 11 -18.32 1.10 -5.07
C LEU A 11 -19.09 -0.22 -5.15
N SER A 12 -20.37 -0.20 -5.55
CA SER A 12 -21.16 -1.44 -5.72
C SER A 12 -20.72 -2.22 -6.97
N GLN A 13 -20.49 -1.54 -8.10
CA GLN A 13 -19.90 -2.13 -9.30
C GLN A 13 -18.51 -2.69 -9.04
N TYR A 14 -17.69 -1.95 -8.30
CA TYR A 14 -16.36 -2.36 -7.87
C TYR A 14 -16.41 -3.63 -7.01
N LYS A 15 -17.32 -3.71 -6.07
CA LYS A 15 -17.51 -4.88 -5.21
C LYS A 15 -17.92 -6.10 -6.03
N SER A 16 -18.84 -5.93 -6.96
CA SER A 16 -19.28 -6.99 -7.89
C SER A 16 -18.13 -7.50 -8.78
N TRP A 17 -17.28 -6.62 -9.32
CA TRP A 17 -16.09 -7.03 -10.09
C TRP A 17 -15.05 -7.73 -9.23
N CYS A 18 -14.88 -7.32 -7.96
CA CYS A 18 -13.96 -7.97 -7.04
C CYS A 18 -14.43 -9.36 -6.59
N GLU A 19 -15.72 -9.58 -6.53
CA GLU A 19 -16.35 -10.88 -6.22
C GLU A 19 -16.26 -11.85 -7.41
N ALA A 20 -16.31 -11.35 -8.64
CA ALA A 20 -16.17 -12.14 -9.86
C ALA A 20 -14.72 -12.65 -10.11
N GLU A 21 -13.68 -11.92 -9.66
CA GLU A 21 -12.30 -12.40 -9.66
C GLU A 21 -12.03 -13.27 -8.42
N THR A 22 -12.35 -14.55 -8.50
CA THR A 22 -12.26 -15.57 -7.45
C THR A 22 -10.82 -15.96 -7.09
N GLY A 23 -10.05 -15.05 -6.49
CA GLY A 23 -8.77 -15.37 -5.87
C GLY A 23 -8.84 -15.24 -4.36
N ASP A 24 -8.33 -16.23 -3.61
CA ASP A 24 -8.25 -16.22 -2.15
C ASP A 24 -7.63 -14.91 -1.59
N ARG A 25 -6.70 -14.30 -2.31
CA ARG A 25 -6.05 -13.02 -1.96
C ARG A 25 -7.03 -11.83 -2.00
N ASN A 26 -8.00 -11.82 -2.93
CA ASN A 26 -9.03 -10.79 -2.97
C ASN A 26 -9.98 -10.93 -1.78
N LYS A 27 -10.41 -12.15 -1.47
CA LYS A 27 -11.23 -12.43 -0.29
C LYS A 27 -10.54 -11.96 1.00
N ARG A 28 -9.22 -12.18 1.12
CA ARG A 28 -8.44 -11.72 2.28
C ARG A 28 -8.38 -10.20 2.37
N LEU A 29 -8.21 -9.48 1.25
CA LEU A 29 -8.21 -8.02 1.22
C LEU A 29 -9.54 -7.46 1.71
N TRP A 30 -10.65 -7.96 1.18
CA TRP A 30 -11.98 -7.44 1.53
C TRP A 30 -12.43 -7.82 2.94
N LYS A 31 -11.98 -8.95 3.48
CA LYS A 31 -12.21 -9.37 4.86
C LYS A 31 -11.31 -8.69 5.88
N ALA A 32 -10.19 -8.07 5.46
CA ALA A 32 -9.28 -7.42 6.38
C ALA A 32 -9.95 -6.23 7.10
N LYS A 33 -9.65 -6.07 8.39
CA LYS A 33 -10.13 -4.94 9.21
C LYS A 33 -9.26 -3.69 8.95
N ILE A 34 -9.34 -3.13 7.75
CA ILE A 34 -8.67 -1.91 7.33
C ILE A 34 -9.68 -0.98 6.65
N PRO A 35 -9.46 0.35 6.66
CA PRO A 35 -10.37 1.32 6.04
C PRO A 35 -10.63 1.02 4.56
N LEU A 36 -11.84 1.30 4.09
CA LEU A 36 -12.25 1.03 2.71
C LEU A 36 -11.33 1.68 1.68
N LYS A 37 -10.90 2.94 1.92
CA LYS A 37 -9.95 3.63 1.04
C LYS A 37 -8.63 2.88 0.86
N ILE A 38 -8.18 2.18 1.91
CA ILE A 38 -6.95 1.38 1.86
C ILE A 38 -7.19 0.08 1.10
N LYS A 39 -8.35 -0.54 1.22
CA LYS A 39 -8.73 -1.71 0.42
C LYS A 39 -8.72 -1.37 -1.08
N ILE A 40 -9.32 -0.24 -1.44
CA ILE A 40 -9.35 0.25 -2.83
C ILE A 40 -7.92 0.53 -3.31
N PHE A 41 -7.09 1.19 -2.49
CA PHE A 41 -5.69 1.46 -2.80
C PHE A 41 -4.89 0.17 -3.06
N MET A 42 -5.02 -0.85 -2.21
CA MET A 42 -4.36 -2.16 -2.38
C MET A 42 -4.85 -2.90 -3.63
N TRP A 43 -6.13 -2.79 -3.94
CA TRP A 43 -6.66 -3.32 -5.18
C TRP A 43 -6.09 -2.59 -6.40
N LEU A 44 -5.98 -1.25 -6.38
CA LEU A 44 -5.36 -0.47 -7.46
C LEU A 44 -3.89 -0.84 -7.67
N ILE A 45 -3.14 -1.15 -6.60
CA ILE A 45 -1.78 -1.70 -6.70
C ILE A 45 -1.81 -3.02 -7.45
N LYS A 46 -2.70 -3.93 -7.06
CA LYS A 46 -2.80 -5.28 -7.66
C LYS A 46 -3.08 -5.22 -9.17
N VAL A 47 -4.00 -4.35 -9.60
CA VAL A 47 -4.37 -4.22 -11.02
C VAL A 47 -3.49 -3.21 -11.79
N ASN A 48 -2.39 -2.77 -11.19
CA ASN A 48 -1.45 -1.80 -11.79
C ASN A 48 -2.11 -0.48 -12.23
N ALA A 49 -3.09 0.01 -11.47
CA ALA A 49 -3.87 1.21 -11.79
C ALA A 49 -3.57 2.44 -10.92
N ILE A 50 -2.74 2.30 -9.87
CA ILE A 50 -2.34 3.43 -9.05
C ILE A 50 -1.50 4.43 -9.85
N LEU A 51 -1.63 5.73 -9.55
CA LEU A 51 -1.01 6.83 -10.30
C LEU A 51 0.49 7.01 -9.96
N THR A 52 1.29 5.98 -10.25
CA THR A 52 2.74 6.12 -10.33
C THR A 52 3.10 7.00 -11.53
N ARG A 53 4.32 7.54 -11.56
CA ARG A 53 4.79 8.38 -12.68
C ARG A 53 4.78 7.61 -14.01
N ASN A 54 5.11 6.32 -14.00
CA ASN A 54 4.98 5.49 -15.19
C ASN A 54 3.52 5.36 -15.67
N ASN A 55 2.57 5.16 -14.74
CA ASN A 55 1.16 5.06 -15.08
C ASN A 55 0.57 6.41 -15.53
N LEU A 56 1.02 7.53 -14.96
CA LEU A 56 0.67 8.88 -15.43
C LEU A 56 1.17 9.11 -16.85
N ALA A 57 2.44 8.79 -17.14
CA ALA A 57 2.99 8.90 -18.49
C ALA A 57 2.24 8.03 -19.52
N ARG A 58 1.83 6.80 -19.13
CA ARG A 58 1.00 5.93 -19.99
C ARG A 58 -0.38 6.51 -20.27
N LYS A 59 -0.89 7.38 -19.39
CA LYS A 59 -2.15 8.12 -19.58
C LYS A 59 -1.97 9.45 -20.35
N GLY A 60 -0.80 9.70 -20.92
CA GLY A 60 -0.50 10.89 -21.72
C GLY A 60 -0.04 12.12 -20.93
N TRP A 61 0.17 11.99 -19.60
CA TRP A 61 0.69 13.10 -18.81
C TRP A 61 2.18 13.32 -19.10
N LYS A 62 2.56 14.55 -19.42
CA LYS A 62 3.97 14.96 -19.57
C LYS A 62 4.56 15.13 -18.15
N CYS A 63 5.19 14.11 -17.62
CA CYS A 63 5.86 14.14 -16.32
C CYS A 63 7.18 13.39 -16.38
N ASP A 64 8.13 13.79 -15.52
CA ASP A 64 9.32 13.00 -15.26
C ASP A 64 8.92 11.65 -14.68
N LYS A 65 9.46 10.57 -15.24
CA LYS A 65 9.18 9.19 -14.83
C LYS A 65 10.01 8.74 -13.63
N THR A 66 10.93 9.58 -13.15
CA THR A 66 11.90 9.24 -12.11
C THR A 66 11.23 9.11 -10.74
N CYS A 67 11.54 8.06 -10.00
CA CYS A 67 11.03 7.81 -8.66
C CYS A 67 11.42 8.93 -7.68
N SER A 68 10.52 9.32 -6.80
CA SER A 68 10.77 10.35 -5.79
C SER A 68 11.88 9.97 -4.77
N PHE A 69 12.22 8.69 -4.67
CA PHE A 69 13.23 8.18 -3.74
C PHE A 69 14.55 7.77 -4.39
N SER A 70 14.60 7.64 -5.73
CA SER A 70 15.78 7.18 -6.46
C SER A 70 15.74 7.68 -7.92
N ALA A 71 16.84 7.50 -8.65
CA ALA A 71 16.93 7.89 -10.07
C ALA A 71 16.26 6.92 -11.06
N ASN A 72 15.69 5.82 -10.59
CA ASN A 72 15.06 4.82 -11.46
C ASN A 72 13.61 5.20 -11.82
N PRO A 73 13.05 4.67 -12.93
CA PRO A 73 11.65 4.87 -13.28
C PRO A 73 10.68 4.38 -12.20
N GLU A 74 9.63 5.16 -11.91
CA GLU A 74 8.66 4.86 -10.85
C GLU A 74 7.56 3.93 -11.37
N SER A 75 7.82 2.61 -11.37
CA SER A 75 6.79 1.58 -11.50
C SER A 75 6.22 1.18 -10.13
N ILE A 76 5.13 0.43 -10.11
CA ILE A 76 4.57 -0.11 -8.85
C ILE A 76 5.57 -1.03 -8.14
N GLU A 77 6.17 -1.97 -8.86
CA GLU A 77 7.16 -2.88 -8.27
C GLU A 77 8.38 -2.13 -7.76
N HIS A 78 8.89 -1.15 -8.54
CA HIS A 78 9.99 -0.33 -8.08
C HIS A 78 9.62 0.45 -6.81
N LEU A 79 8.49 1.16 -6.81
CA LEU A 79 8.09 2.02 -5.70
C LEU A 79 7.90 1.25 -4.39
N PHE A 80 7.27 0.09 -4.42
CA PHE A 80 6.91 -0.65 -3.20
C PHE A 80 7.91 -1.73 -2.79
N PHE A 81 8.77 -2.21 -3.69
CA PHE A 81 9.71 -3.32 -3.41
C PHE A 81 11.12 -3.08 -3.93
N GLY A 82 11.28 -2.44 -5.09
CA GLY A 82 12.56 -2.34 -5.81
C GLY A 82 13.40 -1.12 -5.47
N CYS A 83 12.81 -0.04 -4.97
CA CYS A 83 13.50 1.19 -4.63
C CYS A 83 14.47 0.97 -3.45
N VAL A 84 15.60 1.66 -3.43
CA VAL A 84 16.57 1.61 -2.32
C VAL A 84 15.87 1.89 -0.99
N MET A 85 15.04 2.94 -0.93
CA MET A 85 14.28 3.32 0.26
C MET A 85 13.39 2.18 0.76
N THR A 86 12.61 1.57 -0.13
CA THR A 86 11.67 0.49 0.23
C THR A 86 12.38 -0.82 0.53
N LYS A 87 13.51 -1.08 -0.12
CA LYS A 87 14.39 -2.21 0.24
C LYS A 87 14.85 -2.13 1.70
N TYR A 88 15.26 -0.94 2.15
CA TYR A 88 15.60 -0.73 3.57
C TYR A 88 14.41 -0.94 4.49
N CYS A 89 13.22 -0.44 4.14
CA CYS A 89 12.01 -0.68 4.93
C CYS A 89 11.73 -2.18 5.08
N TRP A 90 11.77 -2.94 3.98
CA TRP A 90 11.54 -4.39 4.02
C TRP A 90 12.64 -5.14 4.77
N SER A 91 13.91 -4.68 4.70
CA SER A 91 15.00 -5.26 5.49
C SER A 91 14.77 -5.06 6.99
N LEU A 92 14.35 -3.87 7.42
CA LEU A 92 14.01 -3.61 8.83
C LEU A 92 12.87 -4.51 9.31
N VAL A 93 11.81 -4.65 8.51
CA VAL A 93 10.71 -5.57 8.83
C VAL A 93 11.20 -7.01 8.93
N SER A 94 12.05 -7.45 7.99
CA SER A 94 12.62 -8.81 8.00
C SER A 94 13.42 -9.08 9.27
N ILE A 95 14.25 -8.14 9.71
CA ILE A 95 15.01 -8.24 10.97
C ILE A 95 14.07 -8.41 12.16
N VAL A 96 13.02 -7.60 12.25
CA VAL A 96 12.06 -7.64 13.38
C VAL A 96 11.33 -8.98 13.47
N ILE A 97 11.00 -9.60 12.34
CA ILE A 97 10.30 -10.90 12.32
C ILE A 97 11.24 -12.11 12.25
N GLY A 98 12.55 -11.89 12.29
CA GLY A 98 13.56 -12.95 12.23
C GLY A 98 13.68 -13.63 10.85
N ALA A 99 13.35 -12.92 9.77
CA ALA A 99 13.48 -13.44 8.40
C ALA A 99 14.88 -13.19 7.83
N ASP A 100 15.42 -14.20 7.15
CA ASP A 100 16.72 -14.17 6.49
C ASP A 100 16.71 -13.43 5.14
N CYS A 101 15.53 -13.13 4.61
CA CYS A 101 15.34 -12.45 3.33
C CYS A 101 14.16 -11.49 3.39
N ARG A 102 14.09 -10.58 2.43
CA ARG A 102 12.98 -9.63 2.25
C ARG A 102 12.18 -9.94 0.99
N PRO A 103 10.89 -9.59 0.93
CA PRO A 103 10.12 -9.75 -0.29
C PRO A 103 10.61 -8.75 -1.36
N ALA A 104 10.70 -9.20 -2.62
CA ALA A 104 11.12 -8.39 -3.76
C ALA A 104 9.96 -8.03 -4.70
N SER A 105 8.76 -8.57 -4.47
CA SER A 105 7.55 -8.27 -5.24
C SER A 105 6.30 -8.54 -4.42
N LEU A 106 5.14 -8.06 -4.90
CA LEU A 106 3.85 -8.32 -4.28
C LEU A 106 3.53 -9.84 -4.23
N ASN A 107 3.91 -10.58 -5.26
CA ASN A 107 3.69 -12.04 -5.30
C ASN A 107 4.59 -12.76 -4.30
N GLN A 108 5.87 -12.40 -4.23
CA GLN A 108 6.81 -12.97 -3.27
C GLN A 108 6.45 -12.63 -1.82
N TYR A 109 5.83 -11.48 -1.56
CA TYR A 109 5.39 -11.12 -0.22
C TYR A 109 4.51 -12.21 0.42
N TRP A 110 3.59 -12.81 -0.33
CA TRP A 110 2.69 -13.83 0.21
C TRP A 110 3.41 -15.12 0.58
N VAL A 111 4.38 -15.53 -0.22
CA VAL A 111 5.22 -16.70 0.07
C VAL A 111 6.07 -16.42 1.31
N TRP A 112 6.71 -15.26 1.34
CA TRP A 112 7.54 -14.79 2.44
C TRP A 112 6.75 -14.68 3.74
N ALA A 113 5.57 -14.03 3.75
CA ALA A 113 4.74 -13.88 4.93
C ALA A 113 4.22 -15.22 5.46
N ASN A 114 3.85 -16.15 4.59
CA ASN A 114 3.44 -17.50 5.01
C ASN A 114 4.61 -18.29 5.60
N ARG A 115 5.84 -18.10 5.10
CA ARG A 115 7.03 -18.77 5.60
C ARG A 115 7.43 -18.27 6.99
N PHE A 116 7.52 -16.95 7.16
CA PHE A 116 8.09 -16.36 8.38
C PHE A 116 7.05 -15.99 9.45
N MET A 117 5.77 -15.88 9.08
CA MET A 117 4.68 -15.56 10.00
C MET A 117 3.48 -16.52 9.85
N PRO A 118 3.66 -17.86 9.87
CA PRO A 118 2.59 -18.82 9.56
C PRO A 118 1.40 -18.74 10.51
N ALA A 119 1.66 -18.42 11.79
CA ALA A 119 0.63 -18.30 12.84
C ALA A 119 -0.19 -16.99 12.71
N HIS A 120 0.31 -15.98 11.99
CA HIS A 120 -0.23 -14.61 11.98
C HIS A 120 -0.89 -14.21 10.66
N LYS A 121 -1.58 -15.14 10.00
CA LYS A 121 -2.20 -14.91 8.66
C LYS A 121 -3.14 -13.70 8.59
N LYS A 122 -3.79 -13.34 9.70
CA LYS A 122 -4.67 -12.16 9.78
C LYS A 122 -3.90 -10.84 9.61
N ILE A 123 -2.65 -10.82 10.07
CA ILE A 123 -1.80 -9.61 10.05
C ILE A 123 -1.11 -9.40 8.69
N HIS A 124 -0.99 -10.45 7.84
CA HIS A 124 -0.29 -10.33 6.56
C HIS A 124 -0.86 -9.21 5.69
N MET A 125 -2.19 -9.15 5.52
CA MET A 125 -2.82 -8.11 4.71
C MET A 125 -2.71 -6.73 5.36
N ILE A 126 -2.89 -6.65 6.68
CA ILE A 126 -2.80 -5.39 7.43
C ILE A 126 -1.38 -4.82 7.34
N GLY A 127 -0.35 -5.64 7.57
CA GLY A 127 1.06 -5.24 7.50
C GLY A 127 1.46 -4.78 6.09
N LEU A 128 1.09 -5.56 5.06
CA LEU A 128 1.33 -5.17 3.67
C LEU A 128 0.67 -3.82 3.34
N ALA A 129 -0.60 -3.67 3.70
CA ALA A 129 -1.36 -2.46 3.44
C ALA A 129 -0.78 -1.24 4.17
N ALA A 130 -0.36 -1.41 5.43
CA ALA A 130 0.25 -0.35 6.23
C ALA A 130 1.56 0.14 5.62
N ILE A 131 2.46 -0.76 5.23
CA ILE A 131 3.75 -0.40 4.62
C ILE A 131 3.53 0.25 3.26
N CYS A 132 2.70 -0.34 2.38
CA CYS A 132 2.42 0.24 1.07
C CYS A 132 1.76 1.63 1.20
N TRP A 133 0.83 1.81 2.14
CA TRP A 133 0.20 3.10 2.37
C TRP A 133 1.17 4.14 2.93
N ALA A 134 2.07 3.76 3.85
CA ALA A 134 3.10 4.65 4.38
C ALA A 134 4.08 5.11 3.29
N ILE A 135 4.54 4.19 2.43
CA ILE A 135 5.38 4.50 1.27
C ILE A 135 4.66 5.48 0.34
N TRP A 136 3.40 5.20 0.02
CA TRP A 136 2.59 6.04 -0.86
C TRP A 136 2.38 7.45 -0.30
N ARG A 137 2.09 7.57 1.00
CA ARG A 137 1.97 8.88 1.66
C ARG A 137 3.29 9.66 1.64
N MET A 138 4.40 9.00 1.95
CA MET A 138 5.72 9.63 1.90
C MET A 138 6.08 10.09 0.48
N ARG A 139 5.82 9.27 -0.53
CA ARG A 139 6.00 9.62 -1.95
C ARG A 139 5.18 10.85 -2.32
N ASN A 140 3.91 10.89 -1.91
CA ASN A 140 3.01 12.00 -2.24
C ASN A 140 3.40 13.30 -1.52
N SER A 141 3.84 13.25 -0.27
CA SER A 141 4.32 14.45 0.43
C SER A 141 5.55 15.06 -0.24
N ILE A 142 6.45 14.24 -0.78
CA ILE A 142 7.59 14.72 -1.55
C ILE A 142 7.15 15.33 -2.88
N PHE A 143 6.14 14.75 -3.51
CA PHE A 143 5.69 15.17 -4.84
C PHE A 143 4.88 16.47 -4.82
N PHE A 144 4.02 16.67 -3.79
CA PHE A 144 3.08 17.79 -3.75
C PHE A 144 3.54 18.93 -2.82
N GLU A 145 4.33 18.63 -1.80
CA GLU A 145 4.68 19.60 -0.75
C GLU A 145 6.14 20.09 -0.87
N ASP A 146 6.88 19.61 -1.88
CA ASP A 146 8.31 19.89 -2.10
C ASP A 146 9.17 19.72 -0.82
N ILE A 147 8.68 18.89 0.11
CA ILE A 147 9.34 18.63 1.38
C ILE A 147 10.56 17.74 1.11
N LYS A 148 11.66 18.37 0.71
CA LYS A 148 12.97 17.69 0.60
C LYS A 148 13.49 17.17 1.95
N LYS A 149 12.87 17.59 3.07
CA LYS A 149 13.27 17.25 4.43
C LYS A 149 12.79 15.86 4.83
N CYS A 150 13.76 15.00 5.14
CA CYS A 150 13.60 13.73 5.85
C CYS A 150 13.04 12.54 5.06
N ARG A 151 13.80 12.13 4.04
CA ARG A 151 13.64 10.82 3.39
C ARG A 151 14.28 9.75 4.27
N SER A 152 13.55 9.17 5.22
CA SER A 152 14.08 8.13 6.11
C SER A 152 13.22 6.86 6.04
N PRO A 153 13.83 5.68 5.85
CA PRO A 153 13.13 4.40 5.95
C PRO A 153 12.46 4.22 7.31
N THR A 154 13.10 4.67 8.38
CA THR A 154 12.57 4.61 9.76
C THR A 154 11.26 5.36 9.88
N LYS A 155 11.14 6.54 9.27
CA LYS A 155 9.90 7.32 9.27
C LYS A 155 8.76 6.59 8.58
N ILE A 156 9.03 5.87 7.49
CA ILE A 156 8.04 5.01 6.82
C ILE A 156 7.61 3.88 7.75
N ILE A 157 8.55 3.23 8.45
CA ILE A 157 8.23 2.14 9.38
C ILE A 157 7.42 2.65 10.58
N CYS A 158 7.81 3.77 11.19
CA CYS A 158 7.03 4.39 12.28
C CYS A 158 5.59 4.70 11.84
N LEU A 159 5.42 5.26 10.63
CA LEU A 159 4.12 5.56 10.08
C LEU A 159 3.30 4.28 9.82
N ALA A 160 3.93 3.24 9.27
CA ALA A 160 3.28 1.94 9.05
C ALA A 160 2.86 1.29 10.38
N SER A 161 3.71 1.34 11.41
CA SER A 161 3.40 0.84 12.76
C SER A 161 2.21 1.56 13.37
N SER A 162 2.13 2.89 13.23
CA SER A 162 0.98 3.67 13.69
C SER A 162 -0.32 3.24 12.98
N PHE A 163 -0.27 2.94 11.68
CA PHE A 163 -1.43 2.41 10.97
C PHE A 163 -1.84 1.03 11.45
N ILE A 164 -0.88 0.12 11.69
CA ILE A 164 -1.16 -1.21 12.20
C ILE A 164 -1.86 -1.11 13.56
N LEU A 165 -1.33 -0.32 14.49
CA LEU A 165 -1.93 -0.10 15.81
C LEU A 165 -3.35 0.44 15.69
N TYR A 166 -3.54 1.50 14.91
CA TYR A 166 -4.84 2.13 14.71
C TYR A 166 -5.88 1.18 14.07
N TRP A 167 -5.49 0.36 13.08
CA TRP A 167 -6.41 -0.57 12.42
C TRP A 167 -6.65 -1.84 13.23
N SER A 168 -5.80 -2.16 14.19
CA SER A 168 -5.95 -3.32 15.08
C SER A 168 -6.81 -3.01 16.31
N ASP A 169 -7.05 -1.73 16.60
CA ASP A 169 -7.88 -1.31 17.74
C ASP A 169 -9.37 -1.60 17.47
N PRO A 170 -10.03 -2.40 18.34
CA PRO A 170 -11.45 -2.68 18.21
C PRO A 170 -12.36 -1.46 18.34
N GLN A 171 -11.91 -0.41 19.06
CA GLN A 171 -12.69 0.81 19.31
C GLN A 171 -12.67 1.79 18.14
N SER A 172 -11.71 1.71 17.23
CA SER A 172 -11.61 2.62 16.08
C SER A 172 -12.65 2.36 14.98
N SER A 173 -13.58 1.41 15.18
CA SER A 173 -14.61 1.06 14.19
C SER A 173 -15.68 2.15 13.99
N ASP A 174 -15.90 3.04 14.95
CA ASP A 174 -16.98 4.03 14.89
C ASP A 174 -16.54 5.42 14.38
N ASP A 175 -15.23 5.72 14.37
CA ASP A 175 -14.71 7.05 13.96
C ASP A 175 -14.16 7.08 12.53
N LYS A 176 -14.78 6.34 11.61
CA LYS A 176 -14.28 6.15 10.22
C LYS A 176 -14.54 7.31 9.26
N SER A 177 -15.07 8.44 9.72
CA SER A 177 -15.48 9.55 8.85
C SER A 177 -14.49 10.74 8.79
N ASN A 178 -13.47 10.80 9.62
CA ASN A 178 -12.71 12.05 9.89
C ASN A 178 -11.23 12.02 9.48
N TRP A 179 -10.89 11.55 8.26
CA TRP A 179 -9.56 11.80 7.69
C TRP A 179 -9.70 12.57 6.38
N ARG A 180 -9.79 13.90 6.51
CA ARG A 180 -9.58 14.85 5.40
C ARG A 180 -8.09 15.00 5.12
#